data_d3849e79a7b95c165d52a28a989b97fe
#
_entry.id   d3849e79a7b95c165d52a28a989b97fe
#
_cell.length_a   1.000
_cell.length_b   1.000
_cell.length_c   1.000
_cell.angle_alpha   90.00
_cell.angle_beta   90.00
_cell.angle_gamma   90.00
#
_symmetry.space_group_name_H-M   'P 1'
#
loop_
_entity.id
_entity.type
_entity.pdbx_description
1 polymer ?
#
loop_
_entity_poly.entity_id
_entity_poly.type
_entity_poly.pdbx_seq_one_letter_code
_entity_poly.pdbx_strand_id
1 'polypeptide(L)'
;MGRFKRLVESEEAMEKFIADYRIPNTVGLRYCKEGEWHFMRQGGEVVIPIIAFLEGGMRIPMGPVMRDYFRHFRLAPIQCAVNVFRILGCVDALNEKMGLRLTHYDVN
;
A
#
# COMPACT_ATOMS: atom_id res chain seq x y z
N MET A 1 -1.59 12.19 8.49
CA MET A 1 -2.68 11.80 7.59
C MET A 1 -3.40 12.98 6.96
N GLY A 2 -3.55 14.08 7.69
CA GLY A 2 -4.28 15.24 7.21
C GLY A 2 -3.72 15.93 5.98
N ARG A 3 -2.42 15.85 5.77
CA ARG A 3 -1.75 16.53 4.64
C ARG A 3 -2.27 16.12 3.26
N PHE A 4 -2.57 14.85 3.08
CA PHE A 4 -2.98 14.30 1.79
C PHE A 4 -4.44 13.85 1.75
N LYS A 5 -5.20 14.17 2.78
CA LYS A 5 -6.59 13.70 2.87
C LYS A 5 -7.46 14.15 1.71
N ARG A 6 -7.16 15.29 1.11
CA ARG A 6 -7.91 15.84 -0.02
C ARG A 6 -7.94 14.88 -1.21
N LEU A 7 -6.96 14.01 -1.33
CA LEU A 7 -6.87 13.07 -2.44
C LEU A 7 -7.88 11.93 -2.36
N VAL A 8 -8.43 11.69 -1.18
CA VAL A 8 -9.30 10.53 -0.96
C VAL A 8 -10.54 10.83 -0.11
N GLU A 9 -10.73 12.05 0.37
CA GLU A 9 -11.80 12.34 1.34
C GLU A 9 -13.19 12.49 0.73
N SER A 10 -13.30 12.67 -0.58
CA SER A 10 -14.59 12.75 -1.28
C SER A 10 -14.70 11.61 -2.29
N GLU A 11 -15.93 11.33 -2.72
CA GLU A 11 -16.15 10.30 -3.74
C GLU A 11 -15.43 10.62 -5.04
N GLU A 12 -15.49 11.88 -5.47
CA GLU A 12 -14.81 12.32 -6.70
C GLU A 12 -13.29 12.18 -6.57
N ALA A 13 -12.73 12.60 -5.43
CA ALA A 13 -11.30 12.47 -5.18
C ALA A 13 -10.88 11.00 -5.15
N MET A 14 -11.67 10.14 -4.51
CA MET A 14 -11.39 8.72 -4.46
C MET A 14 -11.44 8.08 -5.85
N GLU A 15 -12.41 8.46 -6.68
CA GLU A 15 -12.49 7.95 -8.05
C GLU A 15 -11.25 8.33 -8.86
N LYS A 16 -10.80 9.57 -8.72
CA LYS A 16 -9.58 10.03 -9.38
C LYS A 16 -8.36 9.27 -8.87
N PHE A 17 -8.28 9.05 -7.57
CA PHE A 17 -7.19 8.30 -6.95
C PHE A 17 -7.13 6.87 -7.50
N ILE A 18 -8.27 6.21 -7.57
CA ILE A 18 -8.38 4.85 -8.12
C ILE A 18 -7.90 4.82 -9.57
N ALA A 19 -8.31 5.80 -10.37
CA ALA A 19 -7.91 5.90 -11.77
C ALA A 19 -6.42 6.19 -11.92
N ASP A 20 -5.89 7.15 -11.14
CA ASP A 20 -4.49 7.56 -11.21
C ASP A 20 -3.55 6.42 -10.83
N TYR A 21 -3.92 5.61 -9.86
CA TYR A 21 -3.09 4.51 -9.37
C TYR A 21 -3.52 3.14 -9.93
N ARG A 22 -4.46 3.14 -10.89
CA ARG A 22 -4.90 1.93 -11.59
C ARG A 22 -5.34 0.80 -10.65
N ILE A 23 -6.05 1.18 -9.61
CA ILE A 23 -6.53 0.21 -8.63
C ILE A 23 -7.68 -0.60 -9.25
N PRO A 24 -7.61 -1.95 -9.20
CA PRO A 24 -8.66 -2.79 -9.79
C PRO A 24 -10.03 -2.54 -9.17
N ASN A 25 -11.08 -2.63 -9.97
CA ASN A 25 -12.44 -2.43 -9.49
C ASN A 25 -12.95 -3.54 -8.56
N THR A 26 -12.21 -4.65 -8.47
CA THR A 26 -12.48 -5.72 -7.53
C THR A 26 -12.04 -5.39 -6.10
N VAL A 27 -11.28 -4.31 -5.94
CA VAL A 27 -10.78 -3.86 -4.64
C VAL A 27 -11.64 -2.70 -4.16
N GLY A 28 -12.26 -2.84 -3.00
CA GLY A 28 -13.01 -1.76 -2.38
C GLY A 28 -12.08 -0.85 -1.59
N LEU A 29 -12.23 0.46 -1.81
CA LEU A 29 -11.49 1.46 -1.06
C LEU A 29 -12.46 2.36 -0.33
N ARG A 30 -12.10 2.74 0.88
CA ARG A 30 -12.81 3.79 1.60
C ARG A 30 -11.84 4.67 2.35
N TYR A 31 -12.22 5.91 2.53
CA TYR A 31 -11.43 6.85 3.29
C TYR A 31 -11.47 6.47 4.78
N CYS A 32 -10.28 6.36 5.38
CA CYS A 32 -10.13 6.11 6.81
C CYS A 32 -10.17 7.45 7.54
N LYS A 33 -11.25 7.71 8.24
CA LYS A 33 -11.38 8.92 9.03
C LYS A 33 -10.42 8.89 10.22
N GLU A 34 -10.08 10.06 10.70
CA GLU A 34 -9.22 10.20 11.86
C GLU A 34 -9.80 9.44 13.04
N GLY A 35 -8.95 8.62 13.67
CA GLY A 35 -9.38 7.80 14.81
C GLY A 35 -9.93 6.44 14.48
N GLU A 36 -10.23 6.15 13.21
CA GLU A 36 -10.75 4.84 12.80
C GLU A 36 -9.66 3.79 12.61
N TRP A 37 -8.47 4.19 12.31
CA TRP A 37 -7.42 3.29 11.81
C TRP A 37 -7.07 2.15 12.78
N HIS A 38 -7.26 2.33 14.06
CA HIS A 38 -6.95 1.29 15.04
C HIS A 38 -8.07 0.25 15.21
N PHE A 39 -9.23 0.48 14.60
CA PHE A 39 -10.35 -0.46 14.63
C PHE A 39 -10.46 -1.31 13.35
N MET A 40 -9.55 -1.15 12.43
CA MET A 40 -9.73 -1.58 11.05
C MET A 40 -9.29 -3.00 10.72
N ARG A 41 -9.06 -3.84 11.69
CA ARG A 41 -8.73 -5.23 11.45
C ARG A 41 -9.97 -6.12 11.29
N GLN A 42 -11.15 -5.53 11.40
CA GLN A 42 -12.40 -6.26 11.23
C GLN A 42 -12.75 -6.31 9.75
N GLY A 43 -13.24 -7.47 9.31
CA GLY A 43 -13.72 -7.62 7.95
C GLY A 43 -12.65 -7.67 6.86
N GLY A 44 -11.39 -7.90 7.23
CA GLY A 44 -10.31 -8.03 6.24
C GLY A 44 -9.81 -6.73 5.67
N GLU A 45 -10.22 -5.59 6.22
CA GLU A 45 -9.72 -4.30 5.78
C GLU A 45 -8.29 -4.06 6.23
N VAL A 46 -7.51 -3.35 5.41
CA VAL A 46 -6.12 -2.98 5.70
C VAL A 46 -5.99 -1.48 5.58
N VAL A 47 -5.37 -0.85 6.57
CA VAL A 47 -5.10 0.59 6.52
C VAL A 47 -3.78 0.84 5.83
N ILE A 48 -3.82 1.63 4.76
CA ILE A 48 -2.63 1.96 4.00
C ILE A 48 -2.47 3.48 3.98
N PRO A 49 -1.28 3.98 4.38
CA PRO A 49 -1.06 5.42 4.30
C PRO A 49 -0.97 5.88 2.84
N ILE A 50 -1.56 7.02 2.54
CA ILE A 50 -1.55 7.57 1.19
C ILE A 50 -0.12 7.76 0.66
N ILE A 51 0.80 8.12 1.55
CA ILE A 51 2.19 8.36 1.17
C ILE A 51 2.86 7.11 0.58
N ALA A 52 2.36 5.91 0.92
CA ALA A 52 2.86 4.67 0.32
C ALA A 52 2.65 4.66 -1.19
N PHE A 53 1.54 5.23 -1.67
CA PHE A 53 1.25 5.37 -3.10
C PHE A 53 2.03 6.52 -3.71
N LEU A 54 2.01 7.69 -3.06
CA LEU A 54 2.59 8.91 -3.62
C LEU A 54 4.11 8.86 -3.72
N GLU A 55 4.77 8.34 -2.71
CA GLU A 55 6.23 8.32 -2.63
C GLU A 55 6.82 6.93 -2.54
N GLY A 56 6.05 5.97 -2.04
CA GLY A 56 6.51 4.59 -1.86
C GLY A 56 6.38 3.72 -3.09
N GLY A 57 5.70 4.19 -4.13
CA GLY A 57 5.48 3.40 -5.34
C GLY A 57 4.58 2.19 -5.15
N MET A 58 3.77 2.19 -4.11
CA MET A 58 2.87 1.08 -3.83
C MET A 58 1.81 0.91 -4.91
N ARG A 59 1.50 -0.33 -5.21
CA ARG A 59 0.42 -0.69 -6.14
C ARG A 59 -0.52 -1.69 -5.46
N ILE A 60 -1.75 -1.75 -5.95
CA ILE A 60 -2.71 -2.75 -5.54
C ILE A 60 -3.09 -3.58 -6.77
N PRO A 61 -2.98 -4.89 -6.71
CA PRO A 61 -2.53 -5.69 -5.56
C PRO A 61 -1.03 -5.51 -5.29
N MET A 62 -0.66 -5.70 -4.04
CA MET A 62 0.76 -5.66 -3.67
C MET A 62 1.54 -6.73 -4.41
N GLY A 63 2.79 -6.40 -4.76
CA GLY A 63 3.71 -7.38 -5.29
C GLY A 63 4.01 -8.48 -4.27
N PRO A 64 4.49 -9.64 -4.73
CA PRO A 64 4.68 -10.78 -3.84
C PRO A 64 5.69 -10.54 -2.71
N VAL A 65 6.78 -9.80 -2.98
CA VAL A 65 7.78 -9.53 -1.94
C VAL A 65 7.22 -8.63 -0.86
N MET A 66 6.51 -7.56 -1.26
CA MET A 66 5.89 -6.64 -0.29
C MET A 66 4.85 -7.37 0.55
N ARG A 67 3.99 -8.18 -0.08
CA ARG A 67 2.99 -8.97 0.61
C ARG A 67 3.62 -9.92 1.62
N ASP A 68 4.67 -10.63 1.22
CA ASP A 68 5.34 -11.61 2.07
C ASP A 68 6.07 -10.94 3.23
N TYR A 69 6.65 -9.77 3.00
CA TYR A 69 7.29 -8.98 4.04
C TYR A 69 6.32 -8.66 5.18
N PHE A 70 5.16 -8.09 4.84
CA PHE A 70 4.16 -7.75 5.86
C PHE A 70 3.62 -8.98 6.57
N ARG A 71 3.43 -10.06 5.84
CA ARG A 71 2.96 -11.33 6.42
C ARG A 71 3.99 -11.92 7.37
N HIS A 72 5.24 -11.97 6.96
CA HIS A 72 6.33 -12.56 7.75
C HIS A 72 6.55 -11.82 9.07
N PHE A 73 6.60 -10.50 9.02
CA PHE A 73 6.84 -9.69 10.19
C PHE A 73 5.57 -9.31 10.94
N ARG A 74 4.41 -9.71 10.44
CA ARG A 74 3.09 -9.41 11.03
C ARG A 74 2.89 -7.90 11.24
N LEU A 75 3.39 -7.11 10.30
CA LEU A 75 3.25 -5.66 10.34
C LEU A 75 2.07 -5.21 9.51
N ALA A 76 1.39 -4.18 9.99
CA ALA A 76 0.41 -3.49 9.17
C ALA A 76 1.12 -2.42 8.33
N PRO A 77 0.69 -2.15 7.09
CA PRO A 77 1.31 -1.11 6.27
C PRO A 77 1.40 0.24 6.97
N ILE A 78 0.39 0.61 7.77
CA ILE A 78 0.38 1.89 8.47
C ILE A 78 1.53 2.05 9.47
N GLN A 79 2.13 0.94 9.89
CA GLN A 79 3.23 0.95 10.85
C GLN A 79 4.60 1.19 10.20
N CYS A 80 4.66 1.23 8.88
CA CYS A 80 5.92 1.27 8.15
C CYS A 80 6.24 2.67 7.64
N ALA A 81 7.53 3.02 7.62
CA ALA A 81 8.00 4.23 6.99
C ALA A 81 7.94 4.11 5.47
N VAL A 82 7.89 5.24 4.78
CA VAL A 82 7.79 5.27 3.31
C VAL A 82 8.94 4.54 2.63
N ASN A 83 10.13 4.55 3.20
CA ASN A 83 11.28 3.86 2.62
C ASN A 83 11.09 2.35 2.54
N VAL A 84 10.35 1.76 3.46
CA VAL A 84 10.05 0.33 3.41
C VAL A 84 9.26 0.02 2.13
N PHE A 85 8.25 0.84 1.81
CA PHE A 85 7.47 0.66 0.58
C PHE A 85 8.33 0.82 -0.67
N ARG A 86 9.24 1.81 -0.67
CA ARG A 86 10.15 2.05 -1.81
C ARG A 86 11.06 0.85 -2.05
N ILE A 87 11.64 0.31 -1.00
CA ILE A 87 12.55 -0.83 -1.11
C ILE A 87 11.80 -2.07 -1.60
N LEU A 88 10.68 -2.39 -0.96
CA LEU A 88 9.89 -3.56 -1.33
C LEU A 88 9.33 -3.44 -2.74
N GLY A 89 8.83 -2.27 -3.11
CA GLY A 89 8.33 -2.01 -4.44
C GLY A 89 9.42 -2.12 -5.49
N CYS A 90 10.62 -1.65 -5.18
CA CYS A 90 11.78 -1.78 -6.07
C CYS A 90 12.17 -3.24 -6.28
N VAL A 91 12.19 -4.04 -5.21
CA VAL A 91 12.50 -5.47 -5.32
C VAL A 91 11.46 -6.19 -6.18
N ASP A 92 10.17 -5.91 -5.96
CA ASP A 92 9.11 -6.49 -6.79
C ASP A 92 9.27 -6.11 -8.26
N ALA A 93 9.59 -4.84 -8.53
CA ALA A 93 9.79 -4.36 -9.90
C ALA A 93 11.00 -5.03 -10.56
N LEU A 94 12.10 -5.21 -9.83
CA LEU A 94 13.28 -5.89 -10.34
C LEU A 94 12.98 -7.35 -10.65
N ASN A 95 12.25 -8.04 -9.78
CA ASN A 95 11.85 -9.42 -10.02
C ASN A 95 11.02 -9.53 -11.30
N GLU A 96 10.05 -8.63 -11.46
CA GLU A 96 9.16 -8.65 -12.62
C GLU A 96 9.90 -8.35 -13.92
N LYS A 97 10.73 -7.30 -13.92
CA LYS A 97 11.39 -6.83 -15.16
C LYS A 97 12.60 -7.64 -15.55
N MET A 98 13.34 -8.16 -14.59
CA MET A 98 14.63 -8.82 -14.83
C MET A 98 14.61 -10.31 -14.57
N GLY A 99 13.46 -10.88 -14.24
CA GLY A 99 13.33 -12.31 -13.97
C GLY A 99 14.09 -12.78 -12.75
N LEU A 100 14.33 -11.90 -11.80
CA LEU A 100 15.00 -12.24 -10.56
C LEU A 100 14.05 -12.93 -9.58
N ARG A 101 14.60 -13.57 -8.57
CA ARG A 101 13.84 -14.26 -7.51
C ARG A 101 14.22 -13.78 -6.12
N LEU A 102 14.37 -12.48 -5.98
CA LEU A 102 14.66 -11.88 -4.68
C LEU A 102 13.43 -12.02 -3.78
N THR A 103 13.68 -12.19 -2.49
CA THR A 103 12.61 -12.36 -1.50
C THR A 103 12.74 -11.29 -0.41
N HIS A 104 11.77 -11.27 0.51
CA HIS A 104 11.83 -10.35 1.64
C HIS A 104 13.05 -10.58 2.53
N TYR A 105 13.65 -11.77 2.51
CA TYR A 105 14.89 -12.03 3.24
C TYR A 105 16.08 -11.28 2.67
N ASP A 106 16.05 -10.93 1.39
CA ASP A 106 17.13 -10.19 0.74
C ASP A 106 17.07 -8.69 1.06
N VAL A 107 15.97 -8.23 1.64
CA VAL A 107 15.76 -6.83 1.98
C VAL A 107 16.40 -6.45 3.33
N ASN A 108 16.62 -7.40 4.19
CA ASN A 108 17.18 -7.15 5.54
C ASN A 108 18.67 -6.97 5.56
#